data_f9fba3eef097a953199b12442629fdf3
#
_entry.id   f9fba3eef097a953199b12442629fdf3
#
_cell.length_a   1.000
_cell.length_b   1.000
_cell.length_c   1.000
_cell.angle_alpha   90.00
_cell.angle_beta   90.00
_cell.angle_gamma   90.00
#
_symmetry.space_group_name_H-M   'P 1'
#
loop_
_entity.id
_entity.type
_entity.pdbx_description
1 polymer ?
#
loop_
_entity_poly.entity_id
_entity_poly.type
_entity_poly.pdbx_seq_one_letter_code
_entity_poly.pdbx_strand_id
1 'polypeptide(L)'
;MKVLSRLIIKGGVLAPAELKSICQTTEDIGLKAISFGSRQDILFPEEVSSEALKSFKDFEVVTPENTEKQNISSSYVSSNIMPSTSWLTGDKYLYVLEQFRETPLLKVNITDPKQHLVPVFTGNLNFIASEQEDYWHLYLRLPGWKETLPYPVLIYSWDMDRVTKAIEKLLVEEAETIETLFELVNDAEQTNNITIDKPLEIPFQPFPYYEGMHRTGNDKYWLGLYWRNNLYSLDFLKAMCDLCLTCEIGKISITPWKSFIVKDIPKSTKLQWEKLLGKFGINVRHSMLELNWHLPVGDEEALKLKKYLVTNFDQNDISTYGLTFGVSNNSKTTNYFTSIVVEKNASPIELSAYKIRDTYNLLYAKNFDTNEQEYIVHVQDVDMVELPGLLMELSRMYFDQLGNEKDETVLPETEPEIMEYEVHQCSECLTIYDSEYGDPSQEIEPNTAFDDLGEDFVCSLCGAPKTSFQKKVFTRA
;
A
#
# COMPACT_ATOMS: atom_id res chain seq x y z
N MET A 1 14.18 13.47 16.65
CA MET A 1 13.30 12.31 16.42
C MET A 1 13.76 11.19 17.34
N LYS A 2 12.86 10.62 18.15
CA LYS A 2 13.19 9.51 19.06
C LYS A 2 13.31 8.23 18.22
N VAL A 3 14.44 7.54 18.31
CA VAL A 3 14.59 6.23 17.68
C VAL A 3 13.91 5.20 18.58
N LEU A 4 12.95 4.47 18.03
CA LEU A 4 12.19 3.45 18.75
C LEU A 4 12.80 2.07 18.54
N SER A 5 12.71 1.21 19.55
CA SER A 5 13.03 -0.21 19.40
C SER A 5 12.02 -0.88 18.46
N ARG A 6 12.49 -1.85 17.67
CA ARG A 6 11.67 -2.50 16.66
C ARG A 6 12.00 -3.98 16.49
N LEU A 7 11.03 -4.74 16.05
CA LEU A 7 11.18 -6.12 15.59
C LEU A 7 11.26 -6.16 14.07
N ILE A 8 12.25 -6.83 13.54
CA ILE A 8 12.39 -7.07 12.11
C ILE A 8 11.36 -8.12 11.68
N ILE A 9 10.51 -7.74 10.72
CA ILE A 9 9.52 -8.64 10.11
C ILE A 9 9.87 -8.74 8.62
N LYS A 10 10.60 -9.76 8.27
CA LYS A 10 11.15 -9.96 6.93
C LYS A 10 10.06 -9.86 5.85
N GLY A 11 10.20 -8.89 4.94
CA GLY A 11 9.23 -8.62 3.89
C GLY A 11 7.86 -8.18 4.37
N GLY A 12 7.71 -7.82 5.65
CA GLY A 12 6.44 -7.42 6.24
C GLY A 12 5.42 -8.56 6.37
N VAL A 13 5.86 -9.82 6.35
CA VAL A 13 4.97 -11.00 6.35
C VAL A 13 5.18 -11.81 7.61
N LEU A 14 4.09 -12.13 8.32
CA LEU A 14 4.14 -12.97 9.51
C LEU A 14 2.90 -13.86 9.63
N ALA A 15 3.05 -14.98 10.31
CA ALA A 15 1.92 -15.83 10.62
C ALA A 15 1.06 -15.23 11.75
N PRO A 16 -0.26 -15.49 11.79
CA PRO A 16 -1.11 -15.07 12.91
C PRO A 16 -0.62 -15.55 14.28
N ALA A 17 -0.05 -16.75 14.35
CA ALA A 17 0.53 -17.27 15.58
C ALA A 17 1.75 -16.48 16.06
N GLU A 18 2.62 -16.05 15.12
CA GLU A 18 3.77 -15.20 15.41
C GLU A 18 3.33 -13.82 15.93
N LEU A 19 2.38 -13.16 15.24
CA LEU A 19 1.85 -11.87 15.71
C LEU A 19 1.18 -12.00 17.08
N LYS A 20 0.44 -13.08 17.32
CA LYS A 20 -0.16 -13.34 18.63
C LYS A 20 0.89 -13.51 19.71
N SER A 21 1.98 -14.23 19.44
CA SER A 21 3.10 -14.39 20.36
C SER A 21 3.79 -13.06 20.65
N ILE A 22 4.02 -12.22 19.63
CA ILE A 22 4.54 -10.87 19.80
C ILE A 22 3.63 -10.04 20.70
N CYS A 23 2.31 -10.07 20.45
CA CYS A 23 1.35 -9.33 21.28
C CYS A 23 1.35 -9.81 22.74
N GLN A 24 1.45 -11.11 22.98
CA GLN A 24 1.52 -11.65 24.33
C GLN A 24 2.81 -11.21 25.04
N THR A 25 3.96 -11.38 24.41
CA THR A 25 5.25 -10.92 24.95
C THR A 25 5.24 -9.41 25.21
N THR A 26 4.62 -8.63 24.34
CA THR A 26 4.48 -7.16 24.48
C THR A 26 3.62 -6.81 25.69
N GLU A 27 2.56 -7.56 25.94
CA GLU A 27 1.70 -7.40 27.13
C GLU A 27 2.45 -7.77 28.41
N ASP A 28 3.21 -8.87 28.39
CA ASP A 28 3.98 -9.36 29.54
C ASP A 28 5.06 -8.34 30.00
N ILE A 29 5.60 -7.53 29.07
CA ILE A 29 6.51 -6.43 29.39
C ILE A 29 5.80 -5.13 29.76
N GLY A 30 4.45 -5.13 29.87
CA GLY A 30 3.65 -4.01 30.37
C GLY A 30 3.17 -3.02 29.32
N LEU A 31 3.39 -3.24 28.03
CA LEU A 31 2.85 -2.40 26.96
C LEU A 31 1.43 -2.80 26.61
N LYS A 32 0.66 -1.86 26.04
CA LYS A 32 -0.75 -2.08 25.64
C LYS A 32 -0.98 -2.03 24.13
N ALA A 33 -0.01 -1.58 23.38
CA ALA A 33 -0.10 -1.39 21.94
C ALA A 33 1.25 -1.59 21.27
N ILE A 34 1.20 -1.86 19.96
CA ILE A 34 2.34 -1.80 19.04
C ILE A 34 2.03 -0.85 17.91
N SER A 35 3.06 -0.44 17.18
CA SER A 35 2.97 0.36 15.96
C SER A 35 3.63 -0.36 14.80
N PHE A 36 3.22 -0.03 13.56
CA PHE A 36 3.91 -0.50 12.37
C PHE A 36 4.80 0.58 11.77
N GLY A 37 5.94 0.19 11.21
CA GLY A 37 6.88 1.07 10.57
C GLY A 37 6.76 1.08 9.04
N SER A 38 7.34 2.11 8.43
CA SER A 38 7.38 2.23 6.96
C SER A 38 8.27 1.19 6.27
N ARG A 39 9.12 0.51 7.04
CA ARG A 39 9.89 -0.63 6.57
C ARG A 39 9.18 -1.97 6.80
N GLN A 40 7.86 -1.93 7.07
CA GLN A 40 7.03 -3.12 7.35
C GLN A 40 7.50 -3.89 8.58
N ASP A 41 8.07 -3.20 9.55
CA ASP A 41 8.52 -3.70 10.85
C ASP A 41 7.50 -3.37 11.95
N ILE A 42 7.67 -3.97 13.13
CA ILE A 42 6.88 -3.66 14.33
C ILE A 42 7.71 -2.78 15.24
N LEU A 43 7.14 -1.66 15.68
CA LEU A 43 7.78 -0.72 16.60
C LEU A 43 7.06 -0.70 17.94
N PHE A 44 7.84 -0.49 19.00
CA PHE A 44 7.28 -0.22 20.32
C PHE A 44 7.11 1.29 20.49
N PRO A 45 5.88 1.77 20.78
CA PRO A 45 5.59 3.20 20.85
C PRO A 45 6.22 3.88 22.08
N GLU A 46 6.66 3.06 23.05
CA GLU A 46 7.29 3.49 24.30
C GLU A 46 8.72 2.93 24.38
N GLU A 47 9.52 3.50 25.31
CA GLU A 47 10.86 2.96 25.58
C GLU A 47 10.75 1.61 26.27
N VAL A 48 11.46 0.64 25.72
CA VAL A 48 11.54 -0.72 26.26
C VAL A 48 12.97 -0.98 26.71
N SER A 49 13.16 -1.50 27.92
CA SER A 49 14.48 -1.85 28.40
C SER A 49 15.11 -2.98 27.60
N SER A 50 16.44 -2.94 27.43
CA SER A 50 17.18 -3.99 26.71
C SER A 50 16.95 -5.38 27.33
N GLU A 51 16.67 -5.46 28.63
CA GLU A 51 16.35 -6.72 29.31
C GLU A 51 14.98 -7.27 28.88
N ALA A 52 13.94 -6.40 28.81
CA ALA A 52 12.62 -6.78 28.36
C ALA A 52 12.63 -7.22 26.89
N LEU A 53 13.45 -6.57 26.06
CA LEU A 53 13.58 -6.93 24.64
C LEU A 53 14.14 -8.32 24.40
N LYS A 54 14.93 -8.89 25.33
CA LYS A 54 15.42 -10.28 25.25
C LYS A 54 14.31 -11.33 25.31
N SER A 55 13.09 -10.95 25.70
CA SER A 55 11.93 -11.83 25.70
C SER A 55 11.45 -12.22 24.29
N PHE A 56 11.81 -11.44 23.28
CA PHE A 56 11.47 -11.71 21.86
C PHE A 56 12.52 -12.62 21.20
N LYS A 57 12.69 -13.84 21.72
CA LYS A 57 13.78 -14.76 21.36
C LYS A 57 13.78 -15.20 19.89
N ASP A 58 12.60 -15.26 19.28
CA ASP A 58 12.41 -15.76 17.92
C ASP A 58 12.46 -14.64 16.87
N PHE A 59 12.70 -13.40 17.29
CA PHE A 59 12.71 -12.23 16.43
C PHE A 59 14.02 -11.45 16.54
N GLU A 60 14.45 -10.92 15.42
CA GLU A 60 15.56 -9.96 15.40
C GLU A 60 15.08 -8.62 15.96
N VAL A 61 15.76 -8.17 17.03
CA VAL A 61 15.44 -6.91 17.71
C VAL A 61 16.47 -5.86 17.34
N VAL A 62 16.01 -4.68 16.93
CA VAL A 62 16.87 -3.51 16.69
C VAL A 62 16.54 -2.47 17.74
N THR A 63 17.57 -1.96 18.42
CA THR A 63 17.46 -0.96 19.48
C THR A 63 18.04 0.39 19.03
N PRO A 64 17.74 1.49 19.74
CA PRO A 64 18.36 2.79 19.44
C PRO A 64 19.90 2.79 19.47
N GLU A 65 20.50 1.92 20.27
CA GLU A 65 21.95 1.78 20.40
C GLU A 65 22.57 0.90 19.30
N ASN A 66 21.76 0.03 18.67
CA ASN A 66 22.19 -0.87 17.61
C ASN A 66 21.19 -0.81 16.45
N THR A 67 21.42 0.13 15.53
CA THR A 67 20.54 0.40 14.36
C THR A 67 21.11 -0.16 13.05
N GLU A 68 22.18 -0.97 13.11
CA GLU A 68 22.87 -1.42 11.90
C GLU A 68 21.98 -2.27 11.00
N LYS A 69 21.21 -3.19 11.57
CA LYS A 69 20.36 -4.11 10.81
C LYS A 69 19.09 -3.43 10.28
N GLN A 70 18.74 -3.74 9.04
CA GLN A 70 17.63 -3.14 8.32
C GLN A 70 16.61 -4.19 7.87
N ASN A 71 15.31 -3.86 7.94
CA ASN A 71 14.29 -4.77 7.43
C ASN A 71 14.26 -4.80 5.90
N ILE A 72 13.95 -5.97 5.34
CA ILE A 72 13.59 -6.12 3.93
C ILE A 72 12.13 -5.70 3.78
N SER A 73 11.85 -4.76 2.89
CA SER A 73 10.47 -4.41 2.49
C SER A 73 10.09 -5.15 1.23
N SER A 74 8.85 -5.64 1.16
CA SER A 74 8.39 -6.35 -0.03
C SER A 74 6.99 -5.95 -0.46
N SER A 75 6.71 -6.04 -1.75
CA SER A 75 5.36 -5.91 -2.27
C SER A 75 4.54 -7.22 -2.21
N TYR A 76 4.97 -8.20 -1.42
CA TYR A 76 4.14 -9.37 -1.08
C TYR A 76 2.74 -8.97 -0.60
N VAL A 77 2.64 -7.88 0.16
CA VAL A 77 1.37 -7.38 0.68
C VAL A 77 0.34 -7.13 -0.41
N SER A 78 0.76 -6.68 -1.59
CA SER A 78 -0.10 -6.42 -2.75
C SER A 78 -0.32 -7.63 -3.66
N SER A 79 0.47 -8.71 -3.50
CA SER A 79 0.36 -9.90 -4.36
C SER A 79 -1.04 -10.52 -4.31
N ASN A 80 -1.54 -10.96 -5.45
CA ASN A 80 -2.86 -11.58 -5.64
C ASN A 80 -4.08 -10.67 -5.37
N ILE A 81 -3.89 -9.40 -5.01
CA ILE A 81 -4.97 -8.44 -4.74
C ILE A 81 -4.84 -7.13 -5.53
N MET A 82 -3.68 -6.85 -6.09
CA MET A 82 -3.40 -5.72 -6.96
C MET A 82 -2.74 -6.19 -8.25
N PRO A 83 -2.64 -5.34 -9.29
CA PRO A 83 -1.90 -5.68 -10.50
C PRO A 83 -0.48 -6.14 -10.17
N SER A 84 0.01 -7.16 -10.84
CA SER A 84 1.32 -7.74 -10.60
C SER A 84 1.95 -8.29 -11.88
N THR A 85 3.26 -8.40 -11.88
CA THR A 85 4.03 -9.10 -12.92
C THR A 85 3.61 -10.57 -12.94
N SER A 86 3.35 -11.11 -14.13
CA SER A 86 2.63 -12.40 -14.32
C SER A 86 3.28 -13.59 -13.61
N TRP A 87 4.59 -13.61 -13.49
CA TRP A 87 5.33 -14.70 -12.83
C TRP A 87 5.51 -14.49 -11.33
N LEU A 88 5.36 -13.24 -10.83
CA LEU A 88 5.64 -12.88 -9.45
C LEU A 88 4.41 -13.12 -8.55
N THR A 89 4.27 -14.33 -8.09
CA THR A 89 3.19 -14.76 -7.17
C THR A 89 3.59 -14.60 -5.71
N GLY A 90 2.62 -14.72 -4.79
CA GLY A 90 2.89 -14.70 -3.35
C GLY A 90 3.94 -15.72 -2.92
N ASP A 91 3.91 -16.93 -3.48
CA ASP A 91 4.87 -18.00 -3.15
C ASP A 91 6.29 -17.65 -3.63
N LYS A 92 6.43 -16.98 -4.78
CA LYS A 92 7.73 -16.52 -5.27
C LYS A 92 8.35 -15.48 -4.32
N TYR A 93 7.54 -14.54 -3.78
CA TYR A 93 8.04 -13.61 -2.76
C TYR A 93 8.55 -14.33 -1.52
N LEU A 94 7.76 -15.27 -0.98
CA LEU A 94 8.16 -16.02 0.22
C LEU A 94 9.45 -16.78 -0.03
N TYR A 95 9.54 -17.42 -1.19
CA TYR A 95 10.74 -18.13 -1.60
C TYR A 95 11.98 -17.22 -1.69
N VAL A 96 11.87 -16.05 -2.30
CA VAL A 96 12.96 -15.07 -2.37
C VAL A 96 13.34 -14.56 -0.99
N LEU A 97 12.35 -14.25 -0.15
CA LEU A 97 12.59 -13.79 1.22
C LEU A 97 13.32 -14.83 2.08
N GLU A 98 13.06 -16.12 1.87
CA GLU A 98 13.73 -17.22 2.57
C GLU A 98 15.22 -17.34 2.23
N GLN A 99 15.66 -16.86 1.05
CA GLN A 99 17.07 -16.87 0.65
C GLN A 99 17.91 -15.95 1.55
N PHE A 100 17.33 -14.86 2.05
CA PHE A 100 18.00 -13.96 2.99
C PHE A 100 18.07 -14.61 4.38
N ARG A 101 19.14 -15.36 4.64
CA ARG A 101 19.32 -16.07 5.92
C ARG A 101 19.63 -15.14 7.08
N GLU A 102 20.31 -14.05 6.81
CA GLU A 102 20.69 -13.02 7.77
C GLU A 102 19.99 -11.70 7.45
N THR A 103 19.71 -10.93 8.47
CA THR A 103 19.14 -9.59 8.31
C THR A 103 20.18 -8.65 7.69
N PRO A 104 19.91 -7.99 6.58
CA PRO A 104 20.86 -7.13 5.90
C PRO A 104 21.20 -5.87 6.72
N LEU A 105 22.38 -5.31 6.47
CA LEU A 105 22.80 -4.02 7.00
C LEU A 105 22.24 -2.85 6.16
N LEU A 106 22.02 -3.10 4.89
CA LEU A 106 21.41 -2.15 3.97
C LEU A 106 19.89 -2.34 3.87
N LYS A 107 19.17 -1.26 3.58
CA LYS A 107 17.74 -1.32 3.31
C LYS A 107 17.49 -2.00 1.96
N VAL A 108 16.91 -3.18 1.99
CA VAL A 108 16.55 -3.94 0.78
C VAL A 108 15.06 -3.80 0.49
N ASN A 109 14.72 -3.54 -0.76
CA ASN A 109 13.35 -3.62 -1.28
C ASN A 109 13.26 -4.75 -2.31
N ILE A 110 12.15 -5.50 -2.27
CA ILE A 110 11.79 -6.54 -3.25
C ILE A 110 10.39 -6.21 -3.75
N THR A 111 10.31 -5.57 -4.91
CA THR A 111 9.07 -4.93 -5.37
C THR A 111 8.66 -5.32 -6.78
N ASP A 112 7.38 -5.19 -7.05
CA ASP A 112 6.77 -5.33 -8.37
C ASP A 112 6.52 -3.93 -8.95
N PRO A 113 6.93 -3.63 -10.18
CA PRO A 113 6.71 -2.32 -10.79
C PRO A 113 5.25 -2.02 -11.13
N LYS A 114 4.38 -3.04 -11.17
CA LYS A 114 2.96 -2.89 -11.53
C LYS A 114 2.04 -2.53 -10.37
N GLN A 115 2.52 -2.60 -9.13
CA GLN A 115 1.78 -2.22 -7.94
C GLN A 115 2.25 -0.87 -7.39
N HIS A 116 1.37 -0.10 -6.73
CA HIS A 116 1.68 1.23 -6.21
C HIS A 116 1.44 1.36 -4.69
N LEU A 117 1.20 0.24 -3.99
CA LEU A 117 1.06 0.24 -2.54
C LEU A 117 2.41 0.31 -1.84
N VAL A 118 3.41 -0.40 -2.34
CA VAL A 118 4.77 -0.42 -1.77
C VAL A 118 5.69 0.43 -2.63
N PRO A 119 6.24 1.53 -2.09
CA PRO A 119 7.16 2.38 -2.83
C PRO A 119 8.40 1.62 -3.30
N VAL A 120 8.81 1.85 -4.55
CA VAL A 120 9.84 1.05 -5.21
C VAL A 120 11.24 1.44 -4.74
N PHE A 121 11.54 2.75 -4.61
CA PHE A 121 12.90 3.29 -4.42
C PHE A 121 13.20 3.75 -2.99
N THR A 122 12.67 3.10 -1.97
CA THR A 122 12.93 3.45 -0.55
C THR A 122 14.11 2.71 0.08
N GLY A 123 14.67 1.72 -0.61
CA GLY A 123 15.83 0.94 -0.19
C GLY A 123 17.17 1.55 -0.62
N ASN A 124 18.24 1.03 -0.04
CA ASN A 124 19.59 1.19 -0.58
C ASN A 124 19.79 0.27 -1.78
N LEU A 125 19.24 -0.94 -1.71
CA LEU A 125 19.14 -1.89 -2.79
C LEU A 125 17.65 -2.11 -3.11
N ASN A 126 17.27 -1.84 -4.36
CA ASN A 126 15.89 -1.99 -4.81
C ASN A 126 15.86 -3.04 -5.93
N PHE A 127 15.46 -4.25 -5.58
CA PHE A 127 15.20 -5.33 -6.52
C PHE A 127 13.76 -5.18 -7.03
N ILE A 128 13.62 -4.96 -8.33
CA ILE A 128 12.35 -4.69 -9.00
C ILE A 128 12.14 -5.78 -10.05
N ALA A 129 11.00 -6.45 -10.01
CA ALA A 129 10.70 -7.54 -10.91
C ALA A 129 10.82 -7.11 -12.38
N SER A 130 11.53 -7.89 -13.17
CA SER A 130 11.60 -7.70 -14.63
C SER A 130 10.48 -8.50 -15.33
N GLU A 131 10.33 -8.33 -16.63
CA GLU A 131 9.45 -9.18 -17.43
C GLU A 131 9.99 -10.62 -17.58
N GLN A 132 11.30 -10.80 -17.42
CA GLN A 132 11.93 -12.12 -17.45
C GLN A 132 11.70 -12.85 -16.13
N GLU A 133 11.12 -14.05 -16.18
CA GLU A 133 10.83 -14.87 -14.99
C GLU A 133 12.10 -15.11 -14.15
N ASP A 134 11.95 -14.94 -12.83
CA ASP A 134 13.00 -15.10 -11.81
C ASP A 134 14.18 -14.10 -11.92
N TYR A 135 14.09 -13.05 -12.74
CA TYR A 135 15.12 -12.01 -12.86
C TYR A 135 14.61 -10.65 -12.44
N TRP A 136 15.51 -9.85 -11.84
CA TRP A 136 15.20 -8.60 -11.20
C TRP A 136 16.13 -7.49 -11.68
N HIS A 137 15.58 -6.34 -11.98
CA HIS A 137 16.35 -5.11 -12.04
C HIS A 137 16.86 -4.77 -10.63
N LEU A 138 18.11 -4.31 -10.52
CA LEU A 138 18.65 -3.79 -9.27
C LEU A 138 18.96 -2.31 -9.45
N TYR A 139 18.43 -1.50 -8.55
CA TYR A 139 18.71 -0.07 -8.46
C TYR A 139 19.33 0.24 -7.10
N LEU A 140 20.44 0.98 -7.10
CA LEU A 140 21.25 1.22 -5.92
C LEU A 140 21.23 2.69 -5.53
N ARG A 141 21.01 2.95 -4.24
CA ARG A 141 21.23 4.23 -3.60
C ARG A 141 22.00 4.01 -2.31
N LEU A 142 23.31 3.83 -2.45
CA LEU A 142 24.17 3.55 -1.32
C LEU A 142 24.34 4.79 -0.42
N PRO A 143 24.73 4.59 0.88
CA PRO A 143 25.05 5.71 1.76
C PRO A 143 26.09 6.64 1.10
N GLY A 144 25.80 7.94 1.08
CA GLY A 144 26.66 8.93 0.43
C GLY A 144 26.30 9.21 -1.05
N TRP A 145 25.57 8.34 -1.72
CA TRP A 145 25.11 8.57 -3.08
C TRP A 145 23.90 9.51 -3.11
N LYS A 146 23.92 10.47 -4.04
CA LYS A 146 22.83 11.46 -4.17
C LYS A 146 21.66 10.90 -4.96
N GLU A 147 21.94 10.05 -5.95
CA GLU A 147 20.99 9.53 -6.92
C GLU A 147 20.87 8.02 -6.80
N THR A 148 19.77 7.49 -7.29
CA THR A 148 19.55 6.05 -7.45
C THR A 148 20.06 5.65 -8.84
N LEU A 149 21.00 4.71 -8.90
CA LEU A 149 21.64 4.28 -10.14
C LEU A 149 21.24 2.84 -10.50
N PRO A 150 20.99 2.56 -11.79
CA PRO A 150 20.70 1.22 -12.27
C PRO A 150 21.95 0.35 -12.28
N TYR A 151 21.83 -0.87 -11.81
CA TYR A 151 22.85 -1.91 -11.94
C TYR A 151 22.83 -2.46 -13.38
N PRO A 152 23.99 -2.77 -14.00
CA PRO A 152 24.06 -3.00 -15.45
C PRO A 152 23.47 -4.31 -15.94
N VAL A 153 23.08 -5.22 -15.06
CA VAL A 153 22.51 -6.53 -15.40
C VAL A 153 21.31 -6.86 -14.55
N LEU A 154 20.46 -7.80 -15.00
CA LEU A 154 19.41 -8.40 -14.19
C LEU A 154 20.01 -9.46 -13.26
N ILE A 155 19.53 -9.48 -12.03
CA ILE A 155 19.97 -10.40 -10.98
C ILE A 155 18.97 -11.54 -10.84
N TYR A 156 19.46 -12.76 -10.78
CA TYR A 156 18.64 -13.95 -10.56
C TYR A 156 18.14 -14.03 -9.11
N SER A 157 16.90 -14.48 -8.91
CA SER A 157 16.25 -14.55 -7.59
C SER A 157 17.12 -15.20 -6.50
N TRP A 158 17.83 -16.26 -6.83
CA TRP A 158 18.68 -16.98 -5.86
C TRP A 158 19.98 -16.27 -5.50
N ASP A 159 20.35 -15.25 -6.23
CA ASP A 159 21.61 -14.53 -6.04
C ASP A 159 21.42 -13.23 -5.25
N MET A 160 20.17 -12.82 -4.99
CA MET A 160 19.87 -11.54 -4.36
C MET A 160 20.55 -11.38 -2.99
N ASP A 161 20.49 -12.39 -2.12
CA ASP A 161 21.18 -12.37 -0.81
C ASP A 161 22.71 -12.29 -0.98
N ARG A 162 23.28 -13.06 -1.91
CA ARG A 162 24.73 -13.06 -2.19
C ARG A 162 25.22 -11.71 -2.71
N VAL A 163 24.48 -11.13 -3.67
CA VAL A 163 24.77 -9.79 -4.21
C VAL A 163 24.65 -8.74 -3.10
N THR A 164 23.61 -8.81 -2.28
CA THR A 164 23.43 -7.90 -1.14
C THR A 164 24.63 -7.95 -0.19
N LYS A 165 25.06 -9.15 0.21
CA LYS A 165 26.20 -9.35 1.12
C LYS A 165 27.53 -8.92 0.48
N ALA A 166 27.72 -9.16 -0.82
CA ALA A 166 28.91 -8.69 -1.52
C ALA A 166 28.98 -7.15 -1.49
N ILE A 167 27.88 -6.48 -1.81
CA ILE A 167 27.79 -5.02 -1.78
C ILE A 167 28.03 -4.49 -0.35
N GLU A 168 27.45 -5.10 0.68
CA GLU A 168 27.66 -4.71 2.08
C GLU A 168 29.12 -4.80 2.51
N LYS A 169 29.85 -5.82 2.08
CA LYS A 169 31.29 -5.95 2.35
C LYS A 169 32.11 -4.90 1.61
N LEU A 170 31.75 -4.61 0.37
CA LEU A 170 32.49 -3.67 -0.49
C LEU A 170 32.22 -2.20 -0.16
N LEU A 171 31.16 -1.89 0.63
CA LEU A 171 30.94 -0.51 1.13
C LEU A 171 32.12 0.05 1.94
N VAL A 172 32.95 -0.83 2.50
CA VAL A 172 34.17 -0.46 3.25
C VAL A 172 35.30 -0.04 2.29
N GLU A 173 35.25 -0.44 1.02
CA GLU A 173 36.31 -0.26 0.01
C GLU A 173 36.09 0.94 -0.92
N GLU A 174 35.08 1.81 -0.64
CA GLU A 174 34.78 3.05 -1.35
C GLU A 174 34.67 2.88 -2.88
N ALA A 175 33.70 2.07 -3.35
CA ALA A 175 33.32 2.07 -4.75
C ALA A 175 32.66 3.42 -5.12
N GLU A 176 33.35 4.23 -5.91
CA GLU A 176 32.88 5.57 -6.29
C GLU A 176 31.82 5.54 -7.42
N THR A 177 31.82 4.50 -8.26
CA THR A 177 30.92 4.39 -9.41
C THR A 177 30.21 3.03 -9.45
N ILE A 178 29.10 2.98 -10.19
CA ILE A 178 28.32 1.74 -10.35
C ILE A 178 29.09 0.68 -11.14
N GLU A 179 29.91 1.09 -12.11
CA GLU A 179 30.73 0.23 -12.94
C GLU A 179 31.81 -0.47 -12.10
N THR A 180 32.53 0.32 -11.27
CA THR A 180 33.54 -0.22 -10.34
C THR A 180 32.90 -1.19 -9.35
N LEU A 181 31.73 -0.85 -8.81
CA LEU A 181 31.00 -1.73 -7.90
C LEU A 181 30.60 -3.04 -8.59
N PHE A 182 30.15 -2.96 -9.83
CA PHE A 182 29.76 -4.14 -10.62
C PHE A 182 30.95 -5.09 -10.85
N GLU A 183 32.11 -4.55 -11.22
CA GLU A 183 33.34 -5.33 -11.40
C GLU A 183 33.74 -6.03 -10.09
N LEU A 184 33.78 -5.29 -8.98
CA LEU A 184 34.13 -5.82 -7.66
C LEU A 184 33.17 -6.93 -7.18
N VAL A 185 31.86 -6.75 -7.41
CA VAL A 185 30.87 -7.79 -7.05
C VAL A 185 31.06 -9.06 -7.90
N ASN A 186 31.31 -8.93 -9.21
CA ASN A 186 31.56 -10.08 -10.07
C ASN A 186 32.88 -10.80 -9.76
N ASP A 187 33.90 -10.07 -9.30
CA ASP A 187 35.14 -10.68 -8.84
C ASP A 187 34.98 -11.42 -7.50
N ALA A 188 34.11 -10.91 -6.62
CA ALA A 188 33.88 -11.49 -5.31
C ALA A 188 32.91 -12.68 -5.33
N GLU A 189 31.91 -12.66 -6.21
CA GLU A 189 30.81 -13.64 -6.24
C GLU A 189 30.45 -14.05 -7.67
N GLN A 190 30.35 -15.35 -7.92
CA GLN A 190 29.78 -15.85 -9.18
C GLN A 190 28.25 -15.79 -9.11
N THR A 191 27.65 -14.90 -9.88
CA THR A 191 26.21 -14.73 -9.94
C THR A 191 25.64 -15.09 -11.32
N ASN A 192 24.41 -15.61 -11.33
CA ASN A 192 23.66 -15.79 -12.57
C ASN A 192 23.03 -14.45 -12.92
N ASN A 193 23.62 -13.74 -13.84
CA ASN A 193 23.09 -12.49 -14.35
C ASN A 193 22.86 -12.56 -15.86
N ILE A 194 21.95 -11.73 -16.35
CA ILE A 194 21.67 -11.62 -17.78
C ILE A 194 21.64 -10.14 -18.16
N THR A 195 21.90 -9.86 -19.42
CA THR A 195 21.83 -8.52 -19.99
C THR A 195 20.41 -7.98 -19.87
N ILE A 196 20.30 -6.67 -19.66
CA ILE A 196 19.02 -5.96 -19.66
C ILE A 196 18.60 -5.75 -21.12
N ASP A 197 17.64 -6.53 -21.61
CA ASP A 197 17.10 -6.37 -22.96
C ASP A 197 16.04 -5.27 -23.03
N LYS A 198 15.28 -5.09 -21.94
CA LYS A 198 14.24 -4.07 -21.81
C LYS A 198 14.52 -3.21 -20.57
N PRO A 199 14.48 -1.88 -20.69
CA PRO A 199 14.62 -0.99 -19.54
C PRO A 199 13.44 -1.22 -18.57
N LEU A 200 13.64 -0.83 -17.31
CA LEU A 200 12.57 -0.82 -16.32
C LEU A 200 11.55 0.26 -16.69
N GLU A 201 10.30 -0.13 -16.79
CA GLU A 201 9.17 0.79 -16.94
C GLU A 201 8.28 0.65 -15.71
N ILE A 202 7.98 1.78 -15.06
CA ILE A 202 7.05 1.85 -13.93
C ILE A 202 5.92 2.77 -14.36
N PRO A 203 4.76 2.24 -14.76
CA PRO A 203 3.64 3.07 -15.20
C PRO A 203 3.11 3.87 -14.01
N PHE A 204 2.88 5.18 -14.23
CA PHE A 204 2.21 5.99 -13.22
C PHE A 204 0.81 5.46 -12.93
N GLN A 205 0.47 5.35 -11.67
CA GLN A 205 -0.89 5.04 -11.22
C GLN A 205 -1.19 5.79 -9.92
N PRO A 206 -2.45 6.23 -9.74
CA PRO A 206 -2.90 6.79 -8.46
C PRO A 206 -2.68 5.83 -7.30
N PHE A 207 -2.37 6.37 -6.12
CA PHE A 207 -2.26 5.56 -4.92
C PHE A 207 -3.57 4.80 -4.66
N PRO A 208 -3.52 3.47 -4.44
CA PRO A 208 -4.73 2.67 -4.32
C PRO A 208 -5.46 2.91 -3.00
N TYR A 209 -6.78 3.01 -3.04
CA TYR A 209 -7.59 2.90 -1.84
C TYR A 209 -7.74 1.44 -1.45
N TYR A 210 -7.24 1.06 -0.27
CA TYR A 210 -7.18 -0.34 0.16
C TYR A 210 -7.77 -0.60 1.54
N GLU A 211 -8.39 0.40 2.18
CA GLU A 211 -9.07 0.18 3.45
C GLU A 211 -10.39 -0.56 3.27
N GLY A 212 -10.70 -1.42 4.21
CA GLY A 212 -11.97 -2.13 4.27
C GLY A 212 -11.93 -3.54 3.71
N MET A 213 -13.13 -4.12 3.57
CA MET A 213 -13.31 -5.47 3.09
C MET A 213 -13.56 -5.45 1.58
N HIS A 214 -12.61 -5.95 0.83
CA HIS A 214 -12.65 -6.02 -0.63
C HIS A 214 -12.86 -7.47 -1.09
N ARG A 215 -13.57 -7.65 -2.21
CA ARG A 215 -13.76 -8.95 -2.80
C ARG A 215 -12.62 -9.27 -3.76
N THR A 216 -12.09 -10.49 -3.68
CA THR A 216 -11.29 -11.11 -4.73
C THR A 216 -12.15 -12.12 -5.49
N GLY A 217 -11.78 -12.45 -6.71
CA GLY A 217 -12.41 -13.57 -7.40
C GLY A 217 -12.50 -14.82 -6.51
N ASN A 218 -13.30 -15.83 -6.87
CA ASN A 218 -13.38 -17.12 -6.16
C ASN A 218 -13.93 -17.08 -4.72
N ASP A 219 -14.94 -16.24 -4.46
CA ASP A 219 -15.63 -16.19 -3.16
C ASP A 219 -14.74 -15.92 -1.93
N LYS A 220 -13.65 -15.22 -2.14
CA LYS A 220 -12.75 -14.74 -1.08
C LYS A 220 -12.79 -13.23 -0.93
N TYR A 221 -12.34 -12.78 0.23
CA TYR A 221 -12.16 -11.37 0.55
C TYR A 221 -10.75 -11.10 1.07
N TRP A 222 -10.36 -9.85 1.06
CA TRP A 222 -9.22 -9.36 1.81
C TRP A 222 -9.63 -8.10 2.58
N LEU A 223 -8.99 -7.88 3.72
CA LEU A 223 -9.24 -6.75 4.61
C LEU A 223 -7.97 -5.92 4.72
N GLY A 224 -8.03 -4.65 4.30
CA GLY A 224 -7.04 -3.66 4.62
C GLY A 224 -7.47 -2.85 5.83
N LEU A 225 -6.60 -2.67 6.82
CA LEU A 225 -6.94 -1.96 8.04
C LEU A 225 -5.82 -1.02 8.49
N TYR A 226 -6.20 0.24 8.69
CA TYR A 226 -5.42 1.25 9.38
C TYR A 226 -6.07 1.55 10.75
N TRP A 227 -5.28 1.53 11.80
CA TRP A 227 -5.74 1.95 13.11
C TRP A 227 -5.29 3.37 13.40
N ARG A 228 -6.16 4.17 14.00
CA ARG A 228 -5.91 5.59 14.31
C ARG A 228 -4.55 5.80 14.98
N ASN A 229 -3.79 6.74 14.45
CA ASN A 229 -2.48 7.13 14.94
C ASN A 229 -1.43 6.01 15.01
N ASN A 230 -1.66 4.90 14.28
CA ASN A 230 -0.73 3.76 14.26
C ASN A 230 -0.48 3.12 15.64
N LEU A 231 -1.45 3.18 16.55
CA LEU A 231 -1.40 2.52 17.86
C LEU A 231 -2.37 1.34 17.89
N TYR A 232 -1.87 0.15 17.62
CA TYR A 232 -2.69 -1.07 17.53
C TYR A 232 -2.82 -1.71 18.91
N SER A 233 -4.06 -1.83 19.41
CA SER A 233 -4.38 -2.52 20.66
C SER A 233 -4.00 -4.00 20.58
N LEU A 234 -3.29 -4.49 21.60
CA LEU A 234 -2.90 -5.90 21.69
C LEU A 234 -4.12 -6.83 21.75
N ASP A 235 -5.19 -6.42 22.45
CA ASP A 235 -6.41 -7.22 22.55
C ASP A 235 -7.10 -7.41 21.20
N PHE A 236 -7.14 -6.33 20.39
CA PHE A 236 -7.67 -6.41 19.05
C PHE A 236 -6.80 -7.34 18.17
N LEU A 237 -5.49 -7.16 18.17
CA LEU A 237 -4.59 -7.97 17.36
C LEU A 237 -4.63 -9.45 17.76
N LYS A 238 -4.65 -9.77 19.05
CA LYS A 238 -4.82 -11.16 19.54
C LYS A 238 -6.13 -11.78 19.06
N ALA A 239 -7.25 -11.05 19.18
CA ALA A 239 -8.56 -11.53 18.73
C ALA A 239 -8.62 -11.70 17.21
N MET A 240 -7.97 -10.80 16.44
CA MET A 240 -7.84 -10.93 15.00
C MET A 240 -7.01 -12.16 14.61
N CYS A 241 -5.88 -12.40 15.28
CA CYS A 241 -5.06 -13.58 15.06
C CYS A 241 -5.84 -14.88 15.35
N ASP A 242 -6.65 -14.92 16.42
CA ASP A 242 -7.50 -16.07 16.73
C ASP A 242 -8.53 -16.32 15.63
N LEU A 243 -9.12 -15.26 15.08
CA LEU A 243 -10.03 -15.39 13.95
C LEU A 243 -9.30 -15.85 12.68
N CYS A 244 -8.10 -15.33 12.39
CA CYS A 244 -7.28 -15.83 11.29
C CYS A 244 -7.02 -17.34 11.40
N LEU A 245 -6.58 -17.80 12.57
CA LEU A 245 -6.33 -19.23 12.83
C LEU A 245 -7.60 -20.07 12.67
N THR A 246 -8.73 -19.59 13.15
CA THR A 246 -10.03 -20.26 13.00
C THR A 246 -10.49 -20.35 11.55
N CYS A 247 -10.13 -19.36 10.74
CA CYS A 247 -10.47 -19.28 9.31
C CYS A 247 -9.39 -19.88 8.39
N GLU A 248 -8.36 -20.53 8.96
CA GLU A 248 -7.22 -21.12 8.24
C GLU A 248 -6.43 -20.09 7.39
N ILE A 249 -6.38 -18.84 7.84
CA ILE A 249 -5.61 -17.78 7.22
C ILE A 249 -4.17 -17.81 7.75
N GLY A 250 -3.22 -18.13 6.88
CA GLY A 250 -1.83 -18.39 7.28
C GLY A 250 -0.92 -17.16 7.34
N LYS A 251 -1.30 -16.03 6.74
CA LYS A 251 -0.42 -14.85 6.64
C LYS A 251 -1.15 -13.53 6.88
N ILE A 252 -0.47 -12.64 7.57
CA ILE A 252 -0.81 -11.23 7.75
C ILE A 252 0.33 -10.42 7.13
N SER A 253 0.02 -9.34 6.43
CA SER A 253 1.00 -8.52 5.71
C SER A 253 0.95 -7.08 6.19
N ILE A 254 2.09 -6.55 6.66
CA ILE A 254 2.25 -5.15 7.05
C ILE A 254 2.51 -4.31 5.80
N THR A 255 1.91 -3.13 5.70
CA THR A 255 2.15 -2.17 4.62
C THR A 255 3.17 -1.10 5.04
N PRO A 256 3.85 -0.42 4.10
CA PRO A 256 4.68 0.74 4.42
C PRO A 256 3.88 1.93 4.99
N TRP A 257 2.57 1.91 4.85
CA TRP A 257 1.64 2.96 5.29
C TRP A 257 1.12 2.74 6.71
N LYS A 258 1.87 1.95 7.52
CA LYS A 258 1.56 1.71 8.94
C LYS A 258 0.18 1.09 9.15
N SER A 259 -0.19 0.23 8.25
CA SER A 259 -1.42 -0.56 8.20
C SER A 259 -1.07 -2.02 7.95
N PHE A 260 -2.06 -2.87 7.88
CA PHE A 260 -1.86 -4.26 7.50
C PHE A 260 -2.99 -4.76 6.60
N ILE A 261 -2.71 -5.85 5.88
CA ILE A 261 -3.68 -6.53 5.02
C ILE A 261 -3.77 -7.99 5.44
N VAL A 262 -4.99 -8.50 5.58
CA VAL A 262 -5.31 -9.92 5.74
C VAL A 262 -5.96 -10.37 4.45
N LYS A 263 -5.37 -11.36 3.79
CA LYS A 263 -5.85 -11.94 2.51
C LYS A 263 -6.57 -13.25 2.74
N ASP A 264 -7.22 -13.76 1.70
CA ASP A 264 -7.85 -15.08 1.65
C ASP A 264 -8.97 -15.33 2.67
N ILE A 265 -9.68 -14.29 3.08
CA ILE A 265 -10.81 -14.39 4.01
C ILE A 265 -11.96 -15.13 3.32
N PRO A 266 -12.41 -16.31 3.81
CA PRO A 266 -13.52 -17.02 3.20
C PRO A 266 -14.83 -16.22 3.29
N LYS A 267 -15.65 -16.24 2.25
CA LYS A 267 -16.96 -15.58 2.22
C LYS A 267 -17.85 -15.99 3.39
N SER A 268 -17.80 -17.26 3.79
CA SER A 268 -18.57 -17.80 4.90
C SER A 268 -18.24 -17.17 6.25
N THR A 269 -17.06 -16.60 6.40
CA THR A 269 -16.59 -16.00 7.67
C THR A 269 -16.71 -14.47 7.70
N LYS A 270 -17.15 -13.83 6.60
CA LYS A 270 -17.26 -12.36 6.48
C LYS A 270 -17.98 -11.73 7.68
N LEU A 271 -19.12 -12.30 8.11
CA LEU A 271 -19.88 -11.77 9.25
C LEU A 271 -19.09 -11.86 10.57
N GLN A 272 -18.21 -12.85 10.73
CA GLN A 272 -17.38 -12.98 11.94
C GLN A 272 -16.34 -11.83 11.98
N TRP A 273 -15.77 -11.47 10.83
CA TRP A 273 -14.88 -10.32 10.68
C TRP A 273 -15.59 -9.01 10.99
N GLU A 274 -16.79 -8.79 10.44
CA GLU A 274 -17.61 -7.60 10.74
C GLU A 274 -17.94 -7.50 12.24
N LYS A 275 -18.26 -8.61 12.90
CA LYS A 275 -18.49 -8.67 14.35
C LYS A 275 -17.22 -8.36 15.14
N LEU A 276 -16.05 -8.85 14.71
CA LEU A 276 -14.78 -8.54 15.34
C LEU A 276 -14.51 -7.04 15.28
N LEU A 277 -14.60 -6.43 14.09
CA LEU A 277 -14.38 -5.01 13.90
C LEU A 277 -15.36 -4.19 14.75
N GLY A 278 -16.65 -4.54 14.74
CA GLY A 278 -17.67 -3.88 15.55
C GLY A 278 -17.43 -3.98 17.05
N LYS A 279 -16.94 -5.14 17.55
CA LYS A 279 -16.59 -5.33 18.97
C LYS A 279 -15.51 -4.34 19.43
N PHE A 280 -14.54 -4.03 18.58
CA PHE A 280 -13.46 -3.09 18.91
C PHE A 280 -13.74 -1.65 18.46
N GLY A 281 -14.95 -1.36 17.97
CA GLY A 281 -15.34 -0.04 17.52
C GLY A 281 -14.58 0.45 16.30
N ILE A 282 -14.13 -0.49 15.44
CA ILE A 282 -13.38 -0.17 14.22
C ILE A 282 -14.36 0.07 13.08
N ASN A 283 -14.33 1.29 12.55
CA ASN A 283 -15.07 1.65 11.35
C ASN A 283 -14.08 1.83 10.19
N VAL A 284 -14.13 0.89 9.24
CA VAL A 284 -13.26 0.85 8.06
C VAL A 284 -13.58 1.89 6.97
N ARG A 285 -14.51 2.82 7.24
CA ARG A 285 -14.89 3.88 6.30
C ARG A 285 -14.36 5.26 6.68
N HIS A 286 -13.60 5.36 7.76
CA HIS A 286 -13.17 6.66 8.33
C HIS A 286 -11.74 7.06 8.00
N SER A 287 -10.92 6.20 7.46
CA SER A 287 -9.52 6.53 7.22
C SER A 287 -9.23 7.01 5.79
N MET A 288 -10.27 7.29 5.00
CA MET A 288 -10.11 7.74 3.61
C MET A 288 -9.18 8.96 3.47
N LEU A 289 -9.16 9.86 4.47
CA LEU A 289 -8.26 11.01 4.54
C LEU A 289 -7.00 10.77 5.39
N GLU A 290 -6.85 9.59 5.99
CA GLU A 290 -5.75 9.31 6.94
C GLU A 290 -4.81 8.20 6.47
N LEU A 291 -5.28 7.29 5.62
CA LEU A 291 -4.58 6.09 5.19
C LEU A 291 -3.34 6.39 4.36
N ASN A 292 -3.37 7.47 3.60
CA ASN A 292 -2.34 7.89 2.66
C ASN A 292 -1.31 8.86 3.27
N TRP A 293 -1.22 8.93 4.60
CA TRP A 293 -0.27 9.78 5.30
C TRP A 293 0.94 9.00 5.79
N HIS A 294 2.13 9.53 5.54
CA HIS A 294 3.38 9.06 6.12
C HIS A 294 3.91 10.07 7.15
N LEU A 295 3.97 9.65 8.41
CA LEU A 295 4.45 10.45 9.53
C LEU A 295 5.57 9.71 10.25
N PRO A 296 6.52 10.40 10.89
CA PRO A 296 7.42 9.76 11.84
C PRO A 296 6.63 9.08 12.97
N VAL A 297 6.99 7.85 13.34
CA VAL A 297 6.31 7.12 14.41
C VAL A 297 6.61 7.78 15.77
N GLY A 298 5.58 7.98 16.59
CA GLY A 298 5.73 8.60 17.90
C GLY A 298 5.97 10.11 17.90
N ASP A 299 5.82 10.77 16.75
CA ASP A 299 5.94 12.24 16.64
C ASP A 299 4.57 12.89 16.87
N GLU A 300 4.38 13.42 18.07
CA GLU A 300 3.12 14.08 18.46
C GLU A 300 2.85 15.39 17.70
N GLU A 301 3.89 16.11 17.30
CA GLU A 301 3.73 17.35 16.53
C GLU A 301 3.27 17.05 15.11
N ALA A 302 3.87 16.06 14.46
CA ALA A 302 3.43 15.58 13.15
C ALA A 302 1.99 15.05 13.20
N LEU A 303 1.60 14.35 14.26
CA LEU A 303 0.22 13.90 14.47
C LEU A 303 -0.77 15.06 14.65
N LYS A 304 -0.39 16.10 15.40
CA LYS A 304 -1.21 17.32 15.56
C LYS A 304 -1.37 18.05 14.24
N LEU A 305 -0.30 18.21 13.48
CA LEU A 305 -0.33 18.81 12.15
C LEU A 305 -1.23 18.02 11.20
N LYS A 306 -1.05 16.71 11.10
CA LYS A 306 -1.93 15.85 10.31
C LYS A 306 -3.39 16.05 10.69
N LYS A 307 -3.72 15.97 11.99
CA LYS A 307 -5.10 16.15 12.46
C LYS A 307 -5.68 17.49 12.04
N TYR A 308 -4.90 18.55 12.13
CA TYR A 308 -5.30 19.90 11.69
C TYR A 308 -5.61 19.90 10.19
N LEU A 309 -4.71 19.35 9.35
CA LEU A 309 -4.87 19.32 7.91
C LEU A 309 -6.05 18.45 7.47
N VAL A 310 -6.17 17.22 8.02
CA VAL A 310 -7.30 16.31 7.71
C VAL A 310 -8.64 16.93 8.09
N THR A 311 -8.72 17.63 9.24
CA THR A 311 -9.95 18.33 9.63
C THR A 311 -10.31 19.44 8.62
N ASN A 312 -9.31 20.17 8.12
CA ASN A 312 -9.56 21.20 7.09
C ASN A 312 -9.97 20.59 5.75
N PHE A 313 -9.40 19.45 5.36
CA PHE A 313 -9.77 18.74 4.14
C PHE A 313 -11.23 18.25 4.21
N ASP A 314 -11.62 17.67 5.32
CA ASP A 314 -12.99 17.21 5.55
C ASP A 314 -13.99 18.36 5.50
N GLN A 315 -13.68 19.49 6.14
CA GLN A 315 -14.53 20.68 6.16
C GLN A 315 -14.70 21.35 4.79
N ASN A 316 -13.71 21.24 3.91
CA ASN A 316 -13.72 21.87 2.59
C ASN A 316 -13.98 20.86 1.45
N ASP A 317 -14.34 19.61 1.77
CA ASP A 317 -14.63 18.53 0.83
C ASP A 317 -13.52 18.33 -0.24
N ILE A 318 -12.26 18.32 0.25
CA ILE A 318 -11.08 18.19 -0.62
C ILE A 318 -10.83 16.71 -0.94
N SER A 319 -10.84 16.36 -2.21
CA SER A 319 -10.45 15.03 -2.64
C SER A 319 -8.93 14.83 -2.49
N THR A 320 -8.56 13.71 -1.87
CA THR A 320 -7.16 13.27 -1.74
C THR A 320 -6.93 11.93 -2.43
N TYR A 321 -7.89 11.48 -3.25
CA TYR A 321 -7.79 10.21 -3.97
C TYR A 321 -6.54 10.18 -4.85
N GLY A 322 -5.78 9.11 -4.73
CA GLY A 322 -4.57 8.90 -5.52
C GLY A 322 -3.34 9.67 -5.03
N LEU A 323 -3.50 10.63 -4.11
CA LEU A 323 -2.39 11.38 -3.51
C LEU A 323 -1.92 10.74 -2.21
N THR A 324 -0.64 10.93 -1.91
CA THR A 324 -0.03 10.55 -0.63
C THR A 324 0.66 11.77 -0.01
N PHE A 325 0.62 11.85 1.32
CA PHE A 325 1.13 13.00 2.07
C PHE A 325 2.21 12.55 3.05
N GLY A 326 3.32 13.28 3.10
CA GLY A 326 4.38 13.08 4.07
C GLY A 326 4.55 14.29 4.97
N VAL A 327 4.86 14.07 6.25
CA VAL A 327 5.35 15.11 7.14
C VAL A 327 6.79 14.79 7.52
N SER A 328 7.69 15.74 7.35
CA SER A 328 9.11 15.61 7.69
C SER A 328 9.57 16.75 8.57
N ASN A 329 10.41 16.43 9.55
CA ASN A 329 11.01 17.42 10.45
C ASN A 329 12.48 17.69 10.09
N ASN A 330 12.99 17.16 8.96
CA ASN A 330 14.38 17.36 8.58
C ASN A 330 14.58 17.20 7.05
N SER A 331 14.89 18.32 6.42
CA SER A 331 15.11 18.41 4.97
C SER A 331 16.40 17.74 4.45
N LYS A 332 17.35 17.40 5.33
CA LYS A 332 18.72 17.09 4.89
C LYS A 332 18.99 15.61 4.56
N THR A 333 18.14 14.67 4.94
CA THR A 333 18.46 13.23 4.88
C THR A 333 17.31 12.31 4.47
N THR A 334 16.14 12.82 4.13
CA THR A 334 14.96 11.99 3.92
C THR A 334 14.72 11.72 2.44
N ASN A 335 14.72 10.43 2.07
CA ASN A 335 14.18 10.00 0.80
C ASN A 335 12.66 10.04 0.92
N TYR A 336 12.04 11.02 0.32
CA TYR A 336 10.59 11.10 0.25
C TYR A 336 10.05 10.01 -0.70
N PHE A 337 8.88 9.52 -0.38
CA PHE A 337 8.14 8.55 -1.20
C PHE A 337 6.64 8.83 -1.21
N THR A 338 6.27 10.07 -0.88
CA THR A 338 4.88 10.55 -0.92
C THR A 338 4.75 11.60 -2.01
N SER A 339 3.58 11.69 -2.65
CA SER A 339 3.34 12.64 -3.74
C SER A 339 3.52 14.10 -3.28
N ILE A 340 3.14 14.38 -2.04
CA ILE A 340 3.25 15.71 -1.43
C ILE A 340 3.98 15.57 -0.09
N VAL A 341 4.85 16.53 0.22
CA VAL A 341 5.63 16.57 1.47
C VAL A 341 5.47 17.92 2.15
N VAL A 342 5.12 17.88 3.42
CA VAL A 342 5.14 19.03 4.31
C VAL A 342 6.39 18.94 5.18
N GLU A 343 7.39 19.76 4.92
CA GLU A 343 8.60 19.85 5.73
C GLU A 343 8.44 20.94 6.78
N LYS A 344 8.68 20.58 8.03
CA LYS A 344 8.81 21.57 9.11
C LYS A 344 10.23 22.13 9.08
N ASN A 345 10.35 23.45 8.99
CA ASN A 345 11.65 24.12 9.08
C ASN A 345 12.18 24.06 10.51
N ALA A 346 13.51 23.88 10.65
CA ALA A 346 14.15 23.97 11.95
C ALA A 346 13.94 25.40 12.49
N SER A 347 13.32 25.52 13.66
CA SER A 347 13.16 26.82 14.31
C SER A 347 14.54 27.45 14.47
N PRO A 348 14.74 28.71 14.03
CA PRO A 348 15.97 29.41 14.30
C PRO A 348 16.17 29.49 15.82
N ILE A 349 17.43 29.39 16.26
CA ILE A 349 17.87 29.47 17.67
C ILE A 349 17.07 30.55 18.39
N GLU A 350 16.46 30.20 19.52
CA GLU A 350 15.69 31.11 20.37
C GLU A 350 16.42 32.45 20.55
N LEU A 351 15.95 33.47 19.87
CA LEU A 351 16.24 34.85 20.24
C LEU A 351 15.34 35.20 21.45
N SER A 352 15.95 35.15 22.63
CA SER A 352 15.33 35.38 23.93
C SER A 352 14.18 36.39 23.87
N ALA A 353 12.97 35.95 24.20
CA ALA A 353 11.71 36.66 24.40
C ALA A 353 10.66 36.61 23.26
N TYR A 354 10.92 36.13 22.08
CA TYR A 354 9.89 36.00 21.06
C TYR A 354 9.75 34.52 20.63
N LYS A 355 8.54 33.97 20.78
CA LYS A 355 8.19 32.66 20.22
C LYS A 355 8.13 32.80 18.68
N ILE A 356 9.21 32.39 18.01
CA ILE A 356 9.23 32.33 16.54
C ILE A 356 8.23 31.24 16.15
N ARG A 357 7.32 31.55 15.24
CA ARG A 357 6.38 30.57 14.70
C ARG A 357 7.14 29.52 13.89
N ASP A 358 6.70 28.26 14.00
CA ASP A 358 7.15 27.23 13.11
C ASP A 358 6.71 27.56 11.67
N THR A 359 7.63 27.44 10.72
CA THR A 359 7.34 27.57 9.29
C THR A 359 7.50 26.25 8.59
N TYR A 360 6.93 26.15 7.42
CA TYR A 360 6.87 24.92 6.64
C TYR A 360 7.25 25.17 5.17
N ASN A 361 7.89 24.16 4.58
CA ASN A 361 8.04 24.09 3.13
C ASN A 361 7.06 23.05 2.59
N LEU A 362 6.52 23.31 1.42
CA LEU A 362 5.66 22.39 0.73
C LEU A 362 6.33 21.95 -0.57
N LEU A 363 6.52 20.65 -0.72
CA LEU A 363 7.12 20.02 -1.88
C LEU A 363 6.15 19.01 -2.49
N TYR A 364 6.30 18.74 -3.76
CA TYR A 364 5.59 17.65 -4.41
C TYR A 364 6.52 16.89 -5.38
N ALA A 365 6.26 15.60 -5.54
CA ALA A 365 6.97 14.79 -6.51
C ALA A 365 6.67 15.29 -7.92
N LYS A 366 7.67 15.35 -8.78
CA LYS A 366 7.50 15.74 -10.19
C LYS A 366 6.43 14.86 -10.83
N ASN A 367 5.50 15.47 -11.54
CA ASN A 367 4.32 14.81 -12.08
C ASN A 367 3.49 14.03 -11.02
N PHE A 368 3.63 14.39 -9.74
CA PHE A 368 3.09 13.62 -8.60
C PHE A 368 3.52 12.15 -8.57
N ASP A 369 4.50 11.76 -9.39
CA ASP A 369 5.05 10.41 -9.44
C ASP A 369 6.28 10.28 -8.53
N THR A 370 6.12 9.51 -7.46
CA THR A 370 7.20 9.25 -6.50
C THR A 370 8.32 8.39 -7.07
N ASN A 371 8.11 7.71 -8.20
CA ASN A 371 9.11 6.89 -8.85
C ASN A 371 10.12 7.72 -9.66
N GLU A 372 9.79 8.95 -10.05
CA GLU A 372 10.76 9.88 -10.65
C GLU A 372 11.82 10.37 -9.65
N GLN A 373 11.58 10.23 -8.34
CA GLN A 373 12.48 10.60 -7.24
C GLN A 373 12.96 12.07 -7.27
N GLU A 374 12.31 12.92 -8.04
CA GLU A 374 12.53 14.36 -8.13
C GLU A 374 11.41 15.10 -7.41
N TYR A 375 11.77 16.04 -6.52
CA TYR A 375 10.81 16.84 -5.78
C TYR A 375 10.94 18.31 -6.12
N ILE A 376 9.82 18.93 -6.41
CA ILE A 376 9.71 20.35 -6.75
C ILE A 376 9.24 21.10 -5.51
N VAL A 377 9.93 22.16 -5.17
CA VAL A 377 9.50 23.06 -4.07
C VAL A 377 8.37 23.94 -4.61
N HIS A 378 7.18 23.76 -4.03
CA HIS A 378 6.00 24.57 -4.37
C HIS A 378 6.06 25.92 -3.67
N VAL A 379 6.31 25.91 -2.36
CA VAL A 379 6.42 27.12 -1.55
C VAL A 379 7.33 26.88 -0.34
N GLN A 380 7.97 27.94 0.14
CA GLN A 380 8.87 27.90 1.32
C GLN A 380 8.41 28.87 2.40
N ASP A 381 8.77 28.57 3.65
CA ASP A 381 8.63 29.43 4.81
C ASP A 381 7.19 29.94 5.08
N VAL A 382 6.18 29.08 4.84
CA VAL A 382 4.78 29.41 5.05
C VAL A 382 4.32 29.05 6.47
N ASP A 383 3.31 29.78 6.95
CA ASP A 383 2.65 29.49 8.22
C ASP A 383 1.73 28.26 8.11
N MET A 384 1.52 27.56 9.25
CA MET A 384 0.62 26.41 9.31
C MET A 384 -0.80 26.70 8.80
N VAL A 385 -1.28 27.94 8.98
CA VAL A 385 -2.64 28.34 8.56
C VAL A 385 -2.81 28.43 7.04
N GLU A 386 -1.72 28.56 6.29
CA GLU A 386 -1.72 28.65 4.83
C GLU A 386 -1.71 27.24 4.18
N LEU A 387 -1.20 26.23 4.90
CA LEU A 387 -1.03 24.87 4.37
C LEU A 387 -2.30 24.25 3.78
N PRO A 388 -3.51 24.35 4.39
CA PRO A 388 -4.71 23.75 3.80
C PRO A 388 -5.03 24.31 2.42
N GLY A 389 -4.90 25.62 2.22
CA GLY A 389 -5.13 26.28 0.92
C GLY A 389 -4.14 25.85 -0.15
N LEU A 390 -2.85 25.78 0.20
CA LEU A 390 -1.78 25.36 -0.69
C LEU A 390 -1.89 23.86 -1.04
N LEU A 391 -2.26 23.01 -0.09
CA LEU A 391 -2.49 21.58 -0.34
C LEU A 391 -3.73 21.37 -1.24
N MET A 392 -4.74 22.22 -1.12
CA MET A 392 -5.89 22.22 -2.04
C MET A 392 -5.47 22.60 -3.47
N GLU A 393 -4.58 23.59 -3.61
CA GLU A 393 -4.00 23.96 -4.90
C GLU A 393 -3.26 22.80 -5.55
N LEU A 394 -2.37 22.13 -4.81
CA LEU A 394 -1.66 20.94 -5.30
C LEU A 394 -2.62 19.79 -5.67
N SER A 395 -3.68 19.59 -4.89
CA SER A 395 -4.70 18.60 -5.22
C SER A 395 -5.39 18.92 -6.55
N ARG A 396 -5.73 20.18 -6.82
CA ARG A 396 -6.30 20.59 -8.11
C ARG A 396 -5.33 20.38 -9.26
N MET A 397 -4.07 20.78 -9.09
CA MET A 397 -3.02 20.54 -10.09
C MET A 397 -2.88 19.05 -10.45
N TYR A 398 -2.95 18.17 -9.45
CA TYR A 398 -2.91 16.73 -9.66
C TYR A 398 -4.10 16.23 -10.49
N PHE A 399 -5.32 16.65 -10.17
CA PHE A 399 -6.52 16.22 -10.91
C PHE A 399 -6.58 16.82 -12.33
N ASP A 400 -6.08 18.03 -12.52
CA ASP A 400 -5.94 18.65 -13.85
C ASP A 400 -4.96 17.86 -14.71
N GLN A 401 -3.85 17.39 -14.14
CA GLN A 401 -2.88 16.52 -14.84
C GLN A 401 -3.53 15.18 -15.24
N LEU A 402 -4.22 14.51 -14.34
CA LEU A 402 -4.91 13.24 -14.64
C LEU A 402 -5.99 13.38 -15.74
N GLY A 403 -6.65 14.54 -15.83
CA GLY A 403 -7.60 14.84 -16.89
C GLY A 403 -6.93 14.92 -18.27
N ASN A 404 -5.77 15.54 -18.35
CA ASN A 404 -5.03 15.74 -19.59
C ASN A 404 -4.39 14.44 -20.11
N GLU A 405 -3.91 13.56 -19.23
CA GLU A 405 -3.33 12.25 -19.64
C GLU A 405 -4.36 11.32 -20.29
N LYS A 406 -5.63 11.44 -19.94
CA LYS A 406 -6.70 10.64 -20.57
C LYS A 406 -6.98 11.05 -22.03
N ASP A 407 -6.65 12.27 -22.42
CA ASP A 407 -6.83 12.74 -23.80
C ASP A 407 -5.66 12.30 -24.73
N GLU A 408 -4.48 11.96 -24.20
CA GLU A 408 -3.34 11.51 -24.99
C GLU A 408 -3.25 9.98 -25.16
N THR A 409 -3.86 9.20 -24.28
CA THR A 409 -3.95 7.73 -24.39
C THR A 409 -5.32 7.29 -24.87
N VAL A 410 -5.74 7.74 -26.02
CA VAL A 410 -6.73 6.98 -26.80
C VAL A 410 -5.96 5.78 -27.40
N LEU A 411 -5.79 4.73 -26.60
CA LEU A 411 -5.65 3.39 -27.17
C LEU A 411 -6.86 3.22 -28.10
N PRO A 412 -6.68 2.65 -29.32
CA PRO A 412 -7.84 2.34 -30.13
C PRO A 412 -8.75 1.47 -29.26
N GLU A 413 -9.88 2.05 -28.85
CA GLU A 413 -10.95 1.27 -28.28
C GLU A 413 -11.22 0.16 -29.31
N THR A 414 -10.85 -1.06 -28.98
CA THR A 414 -11.63 -2.17 -29.45
C THR A 414 -13.00 -1.87 -28.89
N GLU A 415 -13.86 -1.35 -29.75
CA GLU A 415 -15.27 -1.15 -29.41
C GLU A 415 -15.71 -2.43 -28.72
N PRO A 416 -16.15 -2.38 -27.43
CA PRO A 416 -16.79 -3.54 -26.85
C PRO A 416 -17.90 -3.90 -27.84
N GLU A 417 -17.99 -5.15 -28.24
CA GLU A 417 -19.15 -5.62 -29.01
C GLU A 417 -20.36 -5.27 -28.17
N ILE A 418 -21.01 -4.18 -28.54
CA ILE A 418 -22.24 -3.72 -27.91
C ILE A 418 -23.28 -4.76 -28.29
N MET A 419 -23.53 -5.70 -27.40
CA MET A 419 -24.62 -6.64 -27.59
C MET A 419 -25.92 -5.91 -27.23
N GLU A 420 -26.68 -5.58 -28.24
CA GLU A 420 -28.04 -5.12 -28.06
C GLU A 420 -28.93 -6.33 -27.71
N TYR A 421 -29.65 -6.23 -26.61
CA TYR A 421 -30.64 -7.25 -26.23
C TYR A 421 -31.99 -6.63 -25.99
N GLU A 422 -33.04 -7.35 -26.38
CA GLU A 422 -34.40 -6.91 -26.33
C GLU A 422 -35.08 -7.40 -25.04
N VAL A 423 -35.70 -6.49 -24.33
CA VAL A 423 -36.50 -6.78 -23.13
C VAL A 423 -37.86 -6.13 -23.21
N HIS A 424 -38.79 -6.57 -22.38
CA HIS A 424 -40.13 -5.95 -22.28
C HIS A 424 -40.22 -5.20 -20.94
N GLN A 425 -40.53 -3.90 -21.02
CA GLN A 425 -40.64 -3.02 -19.85
C GLN A 425 -42.06 -2.62 -19.58
N CYS A 426 -42.50 -2.81 -18.35
CA CYS A 426 -43.83 -2.33 -17.90
C CYS A 426 -43.89 -0.80 -17.94
N SER A 427 -44.90 -0.22 -18.59
CA SER A 427 -45.07 1.24 -18.68
C SER A 427 -45.53 1.88 -17.38
N GLU A 428 -46.07 1.10 -16.42
CA GLU A 428 -46.59 1.60 -15.16
C GLU A 428 -45.53 1.74 -14.07
N CYS A 429 -44.64 0.74 -13.96
CA CYS A 429 -43.65 0.69 -12.86
C CYS A 429 -42.21 0.51 -13.34
N LEU A 430 -41.97 0.45 -14.65
CA LEU A 430 -40.68 0.29 -15.29
C LEU A 430 -39.94 -1.05 -14.99
N THR A 431 -40.64 -2.02 -14.39
CA THR A 431 -40.11 -3.38 -14.20
C THR A 431 -39.85 -4.02 -15.56
N ILE A 432 -38.73 -4.72 -15.66
CA ILE A 432 -38.28 -5.37 -16.88
C ILE A 432 -38.62 -6.87 -16.81
N TYR A 433 -39.22 -7.40 -17.86
CA TYR A 433 -39.23 -8.81 -18.15
C TYR A 433 -38.11 -9.10 -19.15
N ASP A 434 -37.20 -9.93 -18.75
CA ASP A 434 -36.08 -10.40 -19.58
C ASP A 434 -36.26 -11.90 -19.82
N SER A 435 -36.38 -12.26 -21.08
CA SER A 435 -36.62 -13.66 -21.48
C SER A 435 -35.48 -14.60 -21.05
N GLU A 436 -34.25 -14.10 -20.94
CA GLU A 436 -33.07 -14.89 -20.49
C GLU A 436 -33.26 -15.40 -19.03
N TYR A 437 -33.95 -14.61 -18.19
CA TYR A 437 -34.13 -14.92 -16.76
C TYR A 437 -35.52 -15.47 -16.41
N GLY A 438 -36.53 -15.21 -17.24
CA GLY A 438 -37.94 -15.54 -16.93
C GLY A 438 -38.48 -14.73 -15.76
N ASP A 439 -39.51 -15.27 -15.08
CA ASP A 439 -40.07 -14.70 -13.85
C ASP A 439 -40.39 -15.82 -12.83
N PRO A 440 -39.47 -16.12 -11.92
CA PRO A 440 -39.68 -17.17 -10.93
C PRO A 440 -40.85 -16.93 -9.99
N SER A 441 -41.32 -15.68 -9.83
CA SER A 441 -42.46 -15.36 -8.97
C SER A 441 -43.81 -15.80 -9.57
N GLN A 442 -43.84 -16.01 -10.89
CA GLN A 442 -44.99 -16.50 -11.67
C GLN A 442 -44.73 -17.88 -12.30
N GLU A 443 -43.71 -18.61 -11.82
CA GLU A 443 -43.30 -19.95 -12.30
C GLU A 443 -42.92 -19.95 -13.80
N ILE A 444 -42.43 -18.82 -14.36
CA ILE A 444 -41.97 -18.71 -15.73
C ILE A 444 -40.48 -19.04 -15.79
N GLU A 445 -40.15 -20.08 -16.55
CA GLU A 445 -38.79 -20.55 -16.68
C GLU A 445 -37.88 -19.62 -17.50
N PRO A 446 -36.54 -19.59 -17.26
CA PRO A 446 -35.59 -18.91 -18.13
C PRO A 446 -35.71 -19.32 -19.59
N ASN A 447 -35.42 -18.42 -20.51
CA ASN A 447 -35.53 -18.55 -21.96
C ASN A 447 -36.97 -18.64 -22.46
N THR A 448 -37.96 -18.17 -21.71
CA THR A 448 -39.33 -18.02 -22.17
C THR A 448 -39.49 -16.67 -22.86
N ALA A 449 -39.87 -16.66 -24.16
CA ALA A 449 -40.10 -15.42 -24.89
C ALA A 449 -41.33 -14.70 -24.35
N PHE A 450 -41.32 -13.35 -24.35
CA PHE A 450 -42.46 -12.54 -23.85
C PHE A 450 -43.77 -12.84 -24.64
N ASP A 451 -43.65 -13.12 -25.91
CA ASP A 451 -44.79 -13.44 -26.77
C ASP A 451 -45.44 -14.79 -26.41
N ASP A 452 -44.66 -15.72 -25.86
CA ASP A 452 -45.10 -17.05 -25.44
C ASP A 452 -45.79 -17.06 -24.06
N LEU A 453 -45.76 -15.92 -23.34
CA LEU A 453 -46.45 -15.78 -22.06
C LEU A 453 -47.96 -15.78 -22.27
N GLY A 454 -48.72 -16.38 -21.37
CA GLY A 454 -50.16 -16.38 -21.38
C GLY A 454 -50.75 -14.96 -21.37
N GLU A 455 -51.98 -14.83 -21.85
CA GLU A 455 -52.69 -13.53 -21.82
C GLU A 455 -53.02 -13.07 -20.39
N ASP A 456 -52.96 -13.97 -19.44
CA ASP A 456 -53.14 -13.76 -18.02
C ASP A 456 -51.85 -13.28 -17.30
N PHE A 457 -50.73 -13.16 -18.01
CA PHE A 457 -49.48 -12.60 -17.48
C PHE A 457 -49.71 -11.16 -16.99
N VAL A 458 -49.24 -10.89 -15.79
CA VAL A 458 -49.26 -9.58 -15.14
C VAL A 458 -47.89 -9.17 -14.66
N CYS A 459 -47.65 -7.89 -14.52
CA CYS A 459 -46.40 -7.41 -13.93
C CYS A 459 -46.22 -7.91 -12.50
N SER A 460 -45.14 -8.60 -12.21
CA SER A 460 -44.85 -9.16 -10.88
C SER A 460 -44.73 -8.10 -9.78
N LEU A 461 -44.44 -6.84 -10.13
CA LEU A 461 -44.31 -5.76 -9.16
C LEU A 461 -45.61 -4.96 -8.95
N CYS A 462 -46.31 -4.58 -10.02
CA CYS A 462 -47.48 -3.67 -9.93
C CYS A 462 -48.80 -4.31 -10.36
N GLY A 463 -48.83 -5.54 -10.88
CA GLY A 463 -50.05 -6.22 -11.34
C GLY A 463 -50.62 -5.70 -12.66
N ALA A 464 -49.92 -4.84 -13.38
CA ALA A 464 -50.37 -4.34 -14.69
C ALA A 464 -50.44 -5.48 -15.72
N PRO A 465 -51.42 -5.49 -16.62
CA PRO A 465 -51.60 -6.56 -17.61
C PRO A 465 -50.46 -6.61 -18.63
N LYS A 466 -50.29 -7.76 -19.32
CA LYS A 466 -49.30 -7.98 -20.38
C LYS A 466 -49.27 -6.84 -21.42
N THR A 467 -50.43 -6.27 -21.75
CA THR A 467 -50.57 -5.14 -22.70
C THR A 467 -49.89 -3.84 -22.27
N SER A 468 -49.56 -3.70 -21.00
CA SER A 468 -48.79 -2.55 -20.46
C SER A 468 -47.31 -2.66 -20.66
N PHE A 469 -46.78 -3.73 -21.24
CA PHE A 469 -45.37 -3.89 -21.52
C PHE A 469 -45.00 -3.39 -22.90
N GLN A 470 -43.87 -2.69 -22.98
CA GLN A 470 -43.29 -2.18 -24.21
C GLN A 470 -41.92 -2.76 -24.46
N LYS A 471 -41.66 -3.15 -25.69
CA LYS A 471 -40.37 -3.61 -26.13
C LYS A 471 -39.32 -2.50 -26.01
N LYS A 472 -38.21 -2.76 -25.37
CA LYS A 472 -37.07 -1.86 -25.23
C LYS A 472 -35.81 -2.59 -25.64
N VAL A 473 -34.89 -1.86 -26.25
CA VAL A 473 -33.56 -2.35 -26.58
C VAL A 473 -32.60 -1.75 -25.55
N PHE A 474 -31.86 -2.60 -24.87
CA PHE A 474 -30.80 -2.21 -23.96
C PHE A 474 -29.45 -2.63 -24.53
N THR A 475 -28.44 -1.85 -24.25
CA THR A 475 -27.05 -2.15 -24.63
C THR A 475 -26.29 -2.66 -23.40
N ARG A 476 -25.63 -3.81 -23.52
CA ARG A 476 -24.73 -4.36 -22.48
C ARG A 476 -23.31 -4.18 -22.96
N ALA A 477 -22.53 -3.42 -22.20
CA ALA A 477 -21.09 -3.25 -22.40
C ALA A 477 -20.30 -4.33 -21.65
#